data_3ca3fb20507ade23fed63b22111e0034
#
_entry.id   3ca3fb20507ade23fed63b22111e0034
#
_cell.length_a   1.000
_cell.length_b   1.000
_cell.length_c   1.000
_cell.angle_alpha   90.00
_cell.angle_beta   90.00
_cell.angle_gamma   90.00
#
_symmetry.space_group_name_H-M   'P 1'
#
loop_
_entity.id
_entity.type
_entity.pdbx_description
1 polymer ?
#
loop_
_entity_poly.entity_id
_entity_poly.type
_entity_poly.pdbx_seq_one_letter_code
_entity_poly.pdbx_strand_id
1 'polypeptide(L)'
;MRYLLDTDTCIAALRGDPAVIALLGRWPPAECVVSTVTVYELEVGVAKCRDPRRERAKVARFLDTVRVGPFDHAAARVAAGIRAGLEARGEGIGPYDTLLAGQALAGGLAIVTGNRGEYGRVPGLEVIGLPATGRR
;
A
#
# COMPACT_ATOMS: atom_id res chain seq x y z
N MET A 1 3.90 -10.17 10.63
CA MET A 1 3.47 -9.16 9.64
C MET A 1 2.05 -8.76 9.94
N ARG A 2 1.82 -7.47 10.09
CA ARG A 2 0.50 -6.97 10.49
C ARG A 2 -0.04 -5.88 9.60
N TYR A 3 0.81 -5.13 8.93
CA TYR A 3 0.40 -3.91 8.22
C TYR A 3 0.85 -3.99 6.78
N LEU A 4 -0.06 -3.75 5.84
CA LEU A 4 0.28 -3.58 4.43
C LEU A 4 0.20 -2.10 4.10
N LEU A 5 1.31 -1.53 3.66
CA LEU A 5 1.37 -0.12 3.30
C LEU A 5 0.92 0.02 1.85
N ASP A 6 -0.09 0.85 1.59
CA ASP A 6 -0.46 1.07 0.21
C ASP A 6 0.58 1.94 -0.51
N THR A 7 0.46 2.04 -1.82
CA THR A 7 1.46 2.72 -2.63
C THR A 7 1.60 4.20 -2.26
N ASP A 8 0.49 4.88 -2.03
CA ASP A 8 0.55 6.31 -1.67
C ASP A 8 1.22 6.53 -0.32
N THR A 9 1.02 5.62 0.63
CA THR A 9 1.72 5.67 1.91
C THR A 9 3.22 5.53 1.71
N CYS A 10 3.64 4.60 0.85
CA CYS A 10 5.07 4.41 0.53
C CYS A 10 5.64 5.66 -0.13
N ILE A 11 4.92 6.25 -1.07
CA ILE A 11 5.37 7.48 -1.74
C ILE A 11 5.51 8.62 -0.73
N ALA A 12 4.56 8.76 0.19
CA ALA A 12 4.64 9.78 1.22
C ALA A 12 5.88 9.59 2.11
N ALA A 13 6.17 8.33 2.47
CA ALA A 13 7.37 8.03 3.25
C ALA A 13 8.64 8.37 2.47
N LEU A 14 8.67 8.04 1.19
CA LEU A 14 9.82 8.36 0.33
C LEU A 14 10.04 9.86 0.19
N ARG A 15 8.97 10.64 0.23
CA ARG A 15 9.04 12.10 0.16
C ARG A 15 9.40 12.74 1.49
N GLY A 16 9.52 11.95 2.55
CA GLY A 16 9.88 12.47 3.85
C GLY A 16 8.73 13.11 4.61
N ASP A 17 7.47 12.71 4.32
CA ASP A 17 6.31 13.23 5.05
C ASP A 17 6.47 12.90 6.54
N PRO A 18 6.62 13.91 7.42
CA PRO A 18 6.95 13.63 8.83
C PRO A 18 5.86 12.87 9.57
N ALA A 19 4.59 13.12 9.26
CA ALA A 19 3.50 12.42 9.93
C ALA A 19 3.48 10.93 9.55
N VAL A 20 3.73 10.62 8.29
CA VAL A 20 3.79 9.24 7.83
C VAL A 20 4.99 8.53 8.43
N ILE A 21 6.16 9.17 8.39
CA ILE A 21 7.38 8.59 8.97
C ILE A 21 7.20 8.33 10.46
N ALA A 22 6.59 9.26 11.18
CA ALA A 22 6.33 9.09 12.62
C ALA A 22 5.39 7.90 12.86
N LEU A 23 4.34 7.76 12.05
CA LEU A 23 3.42 6.64 12.21
C LEU A 23 4.13 5.31 11.97
N LEU A 24 4.86 5.19 10.86
CA LEU A 24 5.56 3.95 10.54
C LEU A 24 6.63 3.62 11.58
N GLY A 25 7.25 4.63 12.16
CA GLY A 25 8.25 4.44 13.20
C GLY A 25 7.70 3.85 14.49
N ARG A 26 6.37 3.82 14.66
CA ARG A 26 5.74 3.24 15.84
C ARG A 26 5.65 1.71 15.77
N TRP A 27 5.90 1.14 14.62
CA TRP A 27 5.80 -0.30 14.41
C TRP A 27 7.15 -0.91 14.06
N PRO A 28 7.42 -2.14 14.52
CA PRO A 28 8.66 -2.80 14.10
C PRO A 28 8.68 -2.98 12.59
N PRO A 29 9.82 -2.76 11.94
CA PRO A 29 9.91 -2.92 10.47
C PRO A 29 9.44 -4.29 9.98
N ALA A 30 9.69 -5.35 10.76
CA ALA A 30 9.26 -6.69 10.37
C ALA A 30 7.75 -6.85 10.30
N GLU A 31 6.98 -5.93 10.91
CA GLU A 31 5.52 -5.95 10.87
C GLU A 31 4.95 -5.24 9.66
N CYS A 32 5.77 -4.49 8.93
CA CYS A 32 5.31 -3.69 7.78
C CYS A 32 5.63 -4.41 6.48
N VAL A 33 4.62 -4.57 5.64
CA VAL A 33 4.72 -5.27 4.36
C VAL A 33 4.43 -4.30 3.23
N VAL A 34 5.24 -4.39 2.18
CA VAL A 34 4.99 -3.70 0.92
C VAL A 34 4.77 -4.77 -0.15
N SER A 35 3.66 -4.66 -0.88
CA SER A 35 3.32 -5.62 -1.92
C SER A 35 4.25 -5.49 -3.12
N THR A 36 4.49 -6.61 -3.82
CA THR A 36 5.15 -6.56 -5.13
C THR A 36 4.36 -5.70 -6.12
N VAL A 37 3.04 -5.56 -5.95
CA VAL A 37 2.25 -4.59 -6.74
C VAL A 37 2.77 -3.18 -6.53
N THR A 38 3.02 -2.81 -5.28
CA THR A 38 3.58 -1.48 -4.95
C THR A 38 4.99 -1.34 -5.49
N VAL A 39 5.81 -2.39 -5.41
CA VAL A 39 7.15 -2.37 -6.00
C VAL A 39 7.06 -2.03 -7.48
N TYR A 40 6.13 -2.67 -8.19
CA TYR A 40 5.89 -2.36 -9.60
C TYR A 40 5.56 -0.88 -9.79
N GLU A 41 4.64 -0.34 -9.01
CA GLU A 41 4.26 1.06 -9.14
C GLU A 41 5.43 2.00 -8.84
N LEU A 42 6.22 1.69 -7.82
CA LEU A 42 7.39 2.50 -7.49
C LEU A 42 8.43 2.45 -8.60
N GLU A 43 8.63 1.28 -9.23
CA GLU A 43 9.58 1.15 -10.34
C GLU A 43 9.11 1.91 -11.58
N VAL A 44 7.81 1.95 -11.83
CA VAL A 44 7.28 2.80 -12.89
C VAL A 44 7.62 4.26 -12.62
N GLY A 45 7.46 4.70 -11.36
CA GLY A 45 7.84 6.05 -10.97
C GLY A 45 9.31 6.34 -11.19
N VAL A 46 10.18 5.39 -10.85
CA VAL A 46 11.62 5.50 -11.10
C VAL A 46 11.89 5.68 -12.59
N ALA A 47 11.27 4.83 -13.42
CA ALA A 47 11.52 4.87 -14.86
C ALA A 47 11.09 6.19 -15.50
N LYS A 48 10.10 6.85 -14.92
CA LYS A 48 9.55 8.09 -15.48
C LYS A 48 10.12 9.35 -14.87
N CYS A 49 10.92 9.25 -13.80
CA CYS A 49 11.40 10.44 -13.13
C CYS A 49 12.60 11.04 -13.83
N ARG A 50 12.96 12.25 -13.40
CA ARG A 50 14.04 13.02 -14.03
C ARG A 50 15.41 12.39 -13.79
N ASP A 51 15.63 11.83 -12.61
CA ASP A 51 16.91 11.22 -12.22
C ASP A 51 16.63 9.79 -11.72
N PRO A 52 16.49 8.81 -12.64
CA PRO A 52 16.13 7.45 -12.26
C PRO A 52 17.15 6.78 -11.34
N ARG A 53 18.42 7.10 -11.51
CA ARG A 53 19.48 6.50 -10.71
C ARG A 53 19.36 6.86 -9.24
N ARG A 54 19.14 8.16 -8.98
CA ARG A 54 18.96 8.67 -7.62
C ARG A 54 17.67 8.14 -7.01
N GLU A 55 16.59 8.14 -7.78
CA GLU A 55 15.30 7.67 -7.29
C GLU A 55 15.33 6.18 -6.98
N ARG A 56 15.98 5.38 -7.83
CA ARG A 56 16.12 3.95 -7.58
C ARG A 56 16.86 3.68 -6.28
N ALA A 57 17.89 4.45 -5.98
CA ALA A 57 18.63 4.29 -4.73
C ALA A 57 17.73 4.59 -3.52
N LYS A 58 16.86 5.61 -3.62
CA LYS A 58 15.91 5.93 -2.55
C LYS A 58 14.92 4.81 -2.34
N VAL A 59 14.36 4.28 -3.42
CA VAL A 59 13.40 3.18 -3.35
C VAL A 59 14.06 1.95 -2.72
N ALA A 60 15.29 1.63 -3.15
CA ALA A 60 15.99 0.47 -2.61
C ALA A 60 16.21 0.61 -1.10
N ARG A 61 16.62 1.79 -0.64
CA ARG A 61 16.82 2.03 0.79
C ARG A 61 15.51 1.88 1.58
N PHE A 62 14.43 2.41 1.01
CA PHE A 62 13.12 2.26 1.67
C PHE A 62 12.71 0.79 1.77
N LEU A 63 12.86 0.03 0.68
CA LEU A 63 12.45 -1.37 0.67
C LEU A 63 13.29 -2.23 1.61
N ASP A 64 14.53 -1.80 1.91
CA ASP A 64 15.35 -2.50 2.88
C ASP A 64 14.83 -2.36 4.31
N THR A 65 13.96 -1.39 4.57
CA THR A 65 13.42 -1.17 5.91
C THR A 65 12.09 -1.87 6.17
N VAL A 66 11.54 -2.53 5.18
CA VAL A 66 10.24 -3.22 5.28
C VAL A 66 10.36 -4.61 4.70
N ARG A 67 9.28 -5.38 4.77
CA ARG A 67 9.23 -6.69 4.13
C ARG A 67 8.47 -6.56 2.82
N VAL A 68 9.02 -7.11 1.75
CA VAL A 68 8.31 -7.17 0.48
C VAL A 68 7.54 -8.49 0.44
N GLY A 69 6.22 -8.41 0.31
CA GLY A 69 5.35 -9.58 0.26
C GLY A 69 4.79 -9.78 -1.14
N PRO A 70 4.82 -11.03 -1.64
CA PRO A 70 4.33 -11.27 -3.00
C PRO A 70 2.81 -11.18 -3.09
N PHE A 71 2.32 -10.62 -4.19
CA PHE A 71 0.92 -10.74 -4.54
C PHE A 71 0.73 -12.12 -5.15
N ASP A 72 0.31 -13.07 -4.33
CA ASP A 72 0.30 -14.48 -4.70
C ASP A 72 -1.08 -14.94 -5.18
N HIS A 73 -1.23 -16.24 -5.40
CA HIS A 73 -2.46 -16.83 -5.91
C HIS A 73 -3.63 -16.57 -4.96
N ALA A 74 -3.43 -16.74 -3.66
CA ALA A 74 -4.50 -16.49 -2.69
C ALA A 74 -4.94 -15.03 -2.73
N ALA A 75 -4.01 -14.10 -2.79
CA ALA A 75 -4.30 -12.68 -2.91
C ALA A 75 -5.09 -12.39 -4.19
N ALA A 76 -4.72 -13.03 -5.29
CA ALA A 76 -5.40 -12.83 -6.57
C ALA A 76 -6.86 -13.27 -6.49
N ARG A 77 -7.12 -14.42 -5.86
CA ARG A 77 -8.50 -14.92 -5.73
C ARG A 77 -9.34 -14.01 -4.85
N VAL A 78 -8.79 -13.54 -3.74
CA VAL A 78 -9.52 -12.64 -2.85
C VAL A 78 -9.78 -11.30 -3.55
N ALA A 79 -8.78 -10.77 -4.25
CA ALA A 79 -8.94 -9.51 -4.98
C ALA A 79 -10.03 -9.61 -6.05
N ALA A 80 -10.10 -10.75 -6.77
CA ALA A 80 -11.13 -10.95 -7.77
C ALA A 80 -12.53 -10.91 -7.16
N GLY A 81 -12.70 -11.54 -5.99
CA GLY A 81 -13.97 -11.51 -5.28
C GLY A 81 -14.34 -10.10 -4.82
N ILE A 82 -13.37 -9.34 -4.32
CA ILE A 82 -13.58 -7.95 -3.92
C ILE A 82 -14.06 -7.13 -5.13
N ARG A 83 -13.36 -7.25 -6.25
CA ARG A 83 -13.72 -6.48 -7.44
C ARG A 83 -15.13 -6.79 -7.90
N ALA A 84 -15.46 -8.08 -8.02
CA ALA A 84 -16.78 -8.49 -8.47
C ALA A 84 -17.88 -7.98 -7.52
N GLY A 85 -17.65 -8.10 -6.22
CA GLY A 85 -18.62 -7.66 -5.23
C GLY A 85 -18.84 -6.14 -5.23
N LEU A 86 -17.75 -5.37 -5.30
CA LEU A 86 -17.87 -3.91 -5.31
C LEU A 86 -18.51 -3.42 -6.60
N GLU A 87 -18.13 -3.98 -7.74
CA GLU A 87 -18.72 -3.58 -9.02
C GLU A 87 -20.20 -3.89 -9.07
N ALA A 88 -20.61 -5.01 -8.50
CA ALA A 88 -22.04 -5.37 -8.43
C ALA A 88 -22.85 -4.34 -7.64
N ARG A 89 -22.23 -3.64 -6.70
CA ARG A 89 -22.90 -2.59 -5.91
C ARG A 89 -22.67 -1.20 -6.46
N GLY A 90 -21.96 -1.06 -7.59
CA GLY A 90 -21.62 0.25 -8.13
C GLY A 90 -20.61 1.01 -7.28
N GLU A 91 -19.78 0.29 -6.52
CA GLU A 91 -18.83 0.88 -5.57
C GLU A 91 -17.39 0.48 -5.87
N GLY A 92 -17.05 0.23 -7.12
CA GLY A 92 -15.70 -0.15 -7.50
C GLY A 92 -14.66 0.85 -7.03
N ILE A 93 -13.46 0.34 -6.76
CA ILE A 93 -12.30 1.15 -6.38
C ILE A 93 -11.22 0.98 -7.44
N GLY A 94 -10.11 1.73 -7.31
CA GLY A 94 -9.04 1.67 -8.28
C GLY A 94 -8.49 0.25 -8.45
N PRO A 95 -7.98 -0.08 -9.65
CA PRO A 95 -7.54 -1.46 -9.93
C PRO A 95 -6.39 -1.92 -9.04
N TYR A 96 -5.39 -1.07 -8.82
CA TYR A 96 -4.27 -1.45 -7.95
C TYR A 96 -4.70 -1.49 -6.49
N ASP A 97 -5.58 -0.59 -6.07
CA ASP A 97 -6.11 -0.60 -4.71
C ASP A 97 -6.88 -1.89 -4.44
N THR A 98 -7.61 -2.39 -5.44
CA THR A 98 -8.30 -3.68 -5.33
C THR A 98 -7.31 -4.81 -5.07
N LEU A 99 -6.18 -4.82 -5.79
CA LEU A 99 -5.16 -5.85 -5.60
C LEU A 99 -4.56 -5.78 -4.19
N LEU A 100 -4.24 -4.58 -3.73
CA LEU A 100 -3.69 -4.41 -2.38
C LEU A 100 -4.69 -4.82 -1.31
N ALA A 101 -5.97 -4.47 -1.49
CA ALA A 101 -7.02 -4.89 -0.56
C ALA A 101 -7.11 -6.42 -0.50
N GLY A 102 -7.02 -7.08 -1.65
CA GLY A 102 -7.04 -8.53 -1.72
C GLY A 102 -5.87 -9.16 -0.99
N GLN A 103 -4.69 -8.61 -1.18
CA GLN A 103 -3.51 -9.14 -0.50
C GLN A 103 -3.60 -8.94 1.01
N ALA A 104 -4.05 -7.78 1.45
CA ALA A 104 -4.21 -7.50 2.87
C ALA A 104 -5.21 -8.46 3.50
N LEU A 105 -6.37 -8.62 2.87
CA LEU A 105 -7.42 -9.47 3.40
C LEU A 105 -7.00 -10.94 3.42
N ALA A 106 -6.36 -11.43 2.34
CA ALA A 106 -5.89 -12.80 2.27
C ALA A 106 -4.83 -13.09 3.33
N GLY A 107 -4.00 -12.11 3.66
CA GLY A 107 -2.91 -12.27 4.62
C GLY A 107 -3.29 -11.90 6.05
N GLY A 108 -4.51 -11.46 6.30
CA GLY A 108 -4.91 -11.01 7.63
C GLY A 108 -4.20 -9.73 8.06
N LEU A 109 -3.87 -8.86 7.12
CA LEU A 109 -3.14 -7.62 7.38
C LEU A 109 -4.10 -6.43 7.38
N ALA A 110 -3.81 -5.43 8.21
CA ALA A 110 -4.47 -4.14 8.11
C ALA A 110 -3.83 -3.33 6.99
N ILE A 111 -4.65 -2.64 6.21
CA ILE A 111 -4.09 -1.74 5.19
C ILE A 111 -3.89 -0.35 5.77
N VAL A 112 -2.72 0.22 5.52
CA VAL A 112 -2.36 1.57 5.97
C VAL A 112 -2.45 2.49 4.77
N THR A 113 -3.34 3.48 4.84
CA THR A 113 -3.69 4.26 3.65
C THR A 113 -4.20 5.65 4.00
N GLY A 114 -3.99 6.58 3.09
CA GLY A 114 -4.65 7.87 3.13
C GLY A 114 -6.04 7.85 2.50
N ASN A 115 -6.43 6.72 1.88
CA ASN A 115 -7.69 6.62 1.14
C ASN A 115 -8.68 5.72 1.87
N ARG A 116 -9.11 6.14 3.06
CA ARG A 116 -10.06 5.36 3.86
C ARG A 116 -11.39 5.16 3.17
N GLY A 117 -11.79 6.13 2.35
CA GLY A 117 -13.09 6.09 1.68
C GLY A 117 -13.22 4.89 0.76
N GLU A 118 -12.20 4.63 -0.06
CA GLU A 118 -12.24 3.49 -0.97
C GLU A 118 -12.03 2.16 -0.26
N TYR A 119 -10.96 2.06 0.53
CA TYR A 119 -10.69 0.79 1.21
C TYR A 119 -11.77 0.45 2.23
N GLY A 120 -12.45 1.45 2.78
CA GLY A 120 -13.56 1.22 3.70
C GLY A 120 -14.76 0.52 3.06
N ARG A 121 -14.82 0.48 1.73
CA ARG A 121 -15.88 -0.24 1.02
C ARG A 121 -15.67 -1.75 1.01
N VAL A 122 -14.48 -2.22 1.36
CA VAL A 122 -14.13 -3.64 1.28
C VAL A 122 -14.56 -4.35 2.56
N PRO A 123 -15.51 -5.29 2.49
CA PRO A 123 -15.98 -5.97 3.70
C PRO A 123 -14.86 -6.76 4.37
N GLY A 124 -14.77 -6.63 5.69
CA GLY A 124 -13.81 -7.39 6.48
C GLY A 124 -12.39 -6.87 6.49
N LEU A 125 -12.09 -5.81 5.74
CA LEU A 125 -10.75 -5.27 5.69
C LEU A 125 -10.55 -4.27 6.82
N GLU A 126 -9.50 -4.47 7.60
CA GLU A 126 -9.12 -3.49 8.62
C GLU A 126 -8.32 -2.37 7.94
N VAL A 127 -8.76 -1.13 8.15
CA VAL A 127 -8.16 0.05 7.52
C VAL A 127 -7.60 0.97 8.58
N ILE A 128 -6.32 1.31 8.46
CA ILE A 128 -5.66 2.28 9.31
C ILE A 128 -5.37 3.51 8.46
N GLY A 129 -6.05 4.60 8.79
CA GLY A 129 -5.88 5.85 8.06
C GLY A 129 -4.61 6.56 8.46
N LEU A 130 -4.03 7.30 7.53
CA LEU A 130 -2.90 8.13 7.83
C LEU A 130 -3.36 9.33 8.66
N PRO A 131 -2.49 9.83 9.57
CA PRO A 131 -2.85 11.02 10.33
C PRO A 131 -2.96 12.22 9.41
N ALA A 132 -3.78 13.19 9.80
CA ALA A 132 -3.86 14.45 9.08
C ALA A 132 -2.47 15.08 9.11
N THR A 133 -1.97 15.44 7.93
CA THR A 133 -0.68 16.09 7.85
C THR A 133 -0.87 17.58 7.94
N GLY A 134 0.17 18.27 8.24
CA GLY A 134 0.10 19.71 8.28
C GLY A 134 0.06 20.36 6.91
N ARG A 135 -0.04 19.55 5.85
CA ARG A 135 -0.08 20.19 4.57
C ARG A 135 -1.43 20.78 4.33
N ARG A 136 -1.43 21.72 3.80
CA ARG A 136 -2.60 22.36 3.54
C ARG A 136 -2.41 23.77 3.54
#